data_395e0bb8db56747d07e7f068e8702fc5
#
_entry.id   395e0bb8db56747d07e7f068e8702fc5
#
_cell.length_a   1.000
_cell.length_b   1.000
_cell.length_c   1.000
_cell.angle_alpha   90.00
_cell.angle_beta   90.00
_cell.angle_gamma   90.00
#
_symmetry.space_group_name_H-M   'P 1'
#
loop_
_entity.id
_entity.type
_entity.pdbx_description
1 polymer ?
#
loop_
_entity_poly.entity_id
_entity_poly.type
_entity_poly.pdbx_seq_one_letter_code
_entity_poly.pdbx_strand_id
1 'polypeptide(L)'
;MYKIRFGTDGWRAIIAQDFTVDNVKRVAYATAQWVKNEACKHENLKPAVVLGHDCRFGGEMFSLAVMQVMAQEGVHVMYHKGIATTPMVSLGTHDFKCFAGVVITASHNPPAYSGYKLKSFYGGPTKPDDVALVESHIPDHTINAPNVLSLIHI
;
A
#
# COMPACT_ATOMS: atom_id res chain seq x y z
N MET A 1 17.15 -11.02 -5.79
CA MET A 1 15.96 -10.21 -6.16
C MET A 1 16.20 -8.75 -5.81
N TYR A 2 15.52 -7.80 -6.45
CA TYR A 2 15.66 -6.36 -6.13
C TYR A 2 15.39 -6.08 -4.64
N LYS A 3 16.30 -5.36 -3.99
CA LYS A 3 16.19 -5.01 -2.58
C LYS A 3 15.38 -3.73 -2.43
N ILE A 4 14.14 -3.87 -2.00
CA ILE A 4 13.24 -2.75 -1.78
C ILE A 4 13.63 -2.03 -0.48
N ARG A 5 13.71 -0.70 -0.54
CA ARG A 5 13.98 0.17 0.60
C ARG A 5 13.04 1.35 0.59
N PHE A 6 12.42 1.61 1.72
CA PHE A 6 11.62 2.81 1.92
C PHE A 6 12.53 4.00 2.21
N GLY A 7 12.25 5.12 1.54
CA GLY A 7 12.79 6.43 1.93
C GLY A 7 11.93 7.08 3.01
N THR A 8 12.12 8.38 3.21
CA THR A 8 11.40 9.17 4.21
C THR A 8 9.86 9.14 4.04
N ASP A 9 9.37 8.98 2.80
CA ASP A 9 7.93 9.02 2.49
C ASP A 9 7.60 7.99 1.40
N GLY A 10 7.81 6.71 1.71
CA GLY A 10 7.50 5.59 0.85
C GLY A 10 8.68 5.07 0.03
N TRP A 11 8.44 3.98 -0.69
CA TRP A 11 9.34 3.42 -1.69
C TRP A 11 9.00 3.96 -3.08
N ARG A 12 10.01 4.42 -3.82
CA ARG A 12 9.87 4.94 -5.19
C ARG A 12 10.89 4.31 -6.11
N ALA A 13 10.47 3.97 -7.33
CA ALA A 13 11.35 3.38 -8.33
C ALA A 13 10.85 3.66 -9.75
N ILE A 14 11.68 3.35 -10.75
CA ILE A 14 11.33 3.50 -12.17
C ILE A 14 10.34 2.41 -12.56
N ILE A 15 9.23 2.81 -13.20
CA ILE A 15 8.18 1.91 -13.69
C ILE A 15 8.78 0.93 -14.70
N ALA A 16 8.38 -0.34 -14.59
CA ALA A 16 8.83 -1.47 -15.39
C ALA A 16 10.30 -1.87 -15.19
N GLN A 17 11.09 -1.12 -14.45
CA GLN A 17 12.45 -1.52 -14.06
C GLN A 17 12.43 -2.16 -12.66
N ASP A 18 12.20 -1.37 -11.63
CA ASP A 18 12.15 -1.81 -10.24
C ASP A 18 10.74 -1.66 -9.66
N PHE A 19 9.96 -0.65 -10.10
CA PHE A 19 8.55 -0.53 -9.75
C PHE A 19 7.72 -1.42 -10.69
N THR A 20 7.68 -2.70 -10.35
CA THR A 20 6.99 -3.75 -11.10
C THR A 20 5.80 -4.29 -10.29
N VAL A 21 4.85 -4.95 -10.96
CA VAL A 21 3.73 -5.63 -10.29
C VAL A 21 4.23 -6.62 -9.23
N ASP A 22 5.27 -7.39 -9.53
CA ASP A 22 5.82 -8.37 -8.60
C ASP A 22 6.42 -7.71 -7.35
N ASN A 23 7.16 -6.62 -7.52
CA ASN A 23 7.73 -5.89 -6.40
C ASN A 23 6.63 -5.18 -5.57
N VAL A 24 5.59 -4.63 -6.22
CA VAL A 24 4.43 -4.06 -5.54
C VAL A 24 3.69 -5.14 -4.72
N LYS A 25 3.52 -6.35 -5.25
CA LYS A 25 2.92 -7.47 -4.51
C LYS A 25 3.74 -7.85 -3.28
N ARG A 26 5.08 -7.85 -3.36
CA ARG A 26 5.96 -8.09 -2.21
C ARG A 26 5.77 -7.06 -1.11
N VAL A 27 5.71 -5.78 -1.47
CA VAL A 27 5.45 -4.69 -0.51
C VAL A 27 4.04 -4.78 0.06
N ALA A 28 3.04 -5.10 -0.76
CA ALA A 28 1.66 -5.29 -0.31
C ALA A 28 1.55 -6.45 0.69
N TYR A 29 2.25 -7.56 0.46
CA TYR A 29 2.33 -8.67 1.41
C TYR A 29 2.92 -8.21 2.76
N ALA A 30 4.06 -7.52 2.73
CA ALA A 30 4.69 -7.01 3.93
C ALA A 30 3.76 -6.03 4.69
N THR A 31 3.07 -5.15 3.96
CA THR A 31 2.07 -4.24 4.54
C THR A 31 0.92 -5.02 5.18
N ALA A 32 0.44 -6.08 4.55
CA ALA A 32 -0.63 -6.92 5.10
C ALA A 32 -0.19 -7.61 6.41
N GLN A 33 1.04 -8.13 6.48
CA GLN A 33 1.59 -8.69 7.71
C GLN A 33 1.66 -7.64 8.82
N TRP A 34 2.16 -6.44 8.52
CA TRP A 34 2.19 -5.34 9.47
C TRP A 34 0.78 -4.98 9.99
N VAL A 35 -0.20 -4.83 9.09
CA VAL A 35 -1.59 -4.53 9.47
C VAL A 35 -2.16 -5.61 10.39
N LYS A 36 -1.99 -6.90 10.06
CA LYS A 36 -2.52 -8.01 10.86
C LYS A 36 -1.89 -8.07 12.26
N ASN A 37 -0.60 -7.84 12.35
CA ASN A 37 0.15 -7.98 13.60
C ASN A 37 -0.01 -6.76 14.53
N GLU A 38 -0.17 -5.57 13.96
CA GLU A 38 -0.18 -4.34 14.74
C GLU A 38 -1.59 -3.78 14.98
N ALA A 39 -2.53 -3.96 14.06
CA ALA A 39 -3.88 -3.41 14.23
C ALA A 39 -4.62 -4.00 15.45
N CYS A 40 -4.36 -5.25 15.79
CA CYS A 40 -4.96 -5.90 16.95
C CYS A 40 -4.57 -5.26 18.30
N LYS A 41 -3.51 -4.46 18.33
CA LYS A 41 -3.07 -3.69 19.50
C LYS A 41 -3.89 -2.41 19.73
N HIS A 42 -4.82 -2.10 18.84
CA HIS A 42 -5.63 -0.88 18.83
C HIS A 42 -7.13 -1.22 18.80
N GLU A 43 -7.80 -1.13 19.94
CA GLU A 43 -9.20 -1.53 20.10
C GLU A 43 -10.20 -0.82 19.16
N ASN A 44 -9.88 0.41 18.72
CA ASN A 44 -10.76 1.24 17.92
C ASN A 44 -10.41 1.28 16.42
N LEU A 45 -9.41 0.51 15.99
CA LEU A 45 -8.98 0.48 14.60
C LEU A 45 -9.41 -0.81 13.89
N LYS A 46 -9.77 -0.67 12.62
CA LYS A 46 -10.06 -1.82 11.76
C LYS A 46 -8.75 -2.34 11.17
N PRO A 47 -8.54 -3.66 11.09
CA PRO A 47 -7.44 -4.25 10.32
C PRO A 47 -7.70 -4.12 8.82
N ALA A 48 -7.73 -2.88 8.35
CA ALA A 48 -8.11 -2.48 7.01
C ALA A 48 -7.17 -1.40 6.48
N VAL A 49 -7.14 -1.26 5.16
CA VAL A 49 -6.32 -0.29 4.44
C VAL A 49 -7.20 0.56 3.54
N VAL A 50 -7.00 1.89 3.56
CA VAL A 50 -7.51 2.76 2.51
C VAL A 50 -6.48 2.83 1.38
N LEU A 51 -6.90 2.59 0.15
CA LEU A 51 -6.04 2.56 -1.03
C LEU A 51 -6.50 3.57 -2.07
N GLY A 52 -5.55 4.31 -2.61
CA GLY A 52 -5.76 5.19 -3.76
C GLY A 52 -4.51 5.33 -4.61
N HIS A 53 -4.66 5.89 -5.81
CA HIS A 53 -3.53 6.18 -6.71
C HIS A 53 -3.69 7.55 -7.37
N ASP A 54 -2.56 8.15 -7.73
CA ASP A 54 -2.53 9.37 -8.53
C ASP A 54 -2.75 9.10 -10.04
N CYS A 55 -2.59 10.12 -10.87
CA CYS A 55 -2.77 10.02 -12.32
C CYS A 55 -1.58 9.44 -13.10
N ARG A 56 -0.56 8.90 -12.41
CA ARG A 56 0.61 8.30 -13.04
C ARG A 56 0.25 7.02 -13.77
N PHE A 57 1.07 6.69 -14.79
CA PHE A 57 0.91 5.43 -15.54
C PHE A 57 0.88 4.22 -14.61
N GLY A 58 -0.07 3.32 -14.87
CA GLY A 58 -0.19 2.05 -14.15
C GLY A 58 -0.79 2.14 -12.75
N GLY A 59 -1.27 3.32 -12.30
CA GLY A 59 -1.82 3.50 -10.95
C GLY A 59 -2.90 2.50 -10.60
N GLU A 60 -3.87 2.28 -11.49
CA GLU A 60 -4.93 1.29 -11.30
C GLU A 60 -4.38 -0.15 -11.30
N MET A 61 -3.48 -0.48 -12.22
CA MET A 61 -2.84 -1.81 -12.31
C MET A 61 -2.08 -2.15 -11.02
N PHE A 62 -1.30 -1.21 -10.50
CA PHE A 62 -0.56 -1.41 -9.25
C PHE A 62 -1.51 -1.47 -8.03
N SER A 63 -2.57 -0.66 -8.02
CA SER A 63 -3.60 -0.73 -6.98
C SER A 63 -4.31 -2.07 -6.98
N LEU A 64 -4.63 -2.62 -8.17
CA LEU A 64 -5.20 -3.96 -8.29
C LEU A 64 -4.26 -5.03 -7.72
N ALA A 65 -2.96 -4.95 -7.99
CA ALA A 65 -1.98 -5.87 -7.42
C ALA A 65 -1.94 -5.80 -5.87
N VAL A 66 -2.04 -4.60 -5.31
CA VAL A 66 -2.16 -4.41 -3.85
C VAL A 66 -3.43 -5.07 -3.33
N MET A 67 -4.58 -4.81 -3.94
CA MET A 67 -5.87 -5.37 -3.52
C MET A 67 -5.89 -6.89 -3.55
N GLN A 68 -5.31 -7.51 -4.59
CA GLN A 68 -5.23 -8.98 -4.71
C GLN A 68 -4.47 -9.60 -3.53
N VAL A 69 -3.32 -9.03 -3.19
CA VAL A 69 -2.51 -9.53 -2.08
C VAL A 69 -3.18 -9.29 -0.74
N MET A 70 -3.73 -8.10 -0.51
CA MET A 70 -4.46 -7.77 0.73
C MET A 70 -5.65 -8.71 0.94
N ALA A 71 -6.43 -8.97 -0.11
CA ALA A 71 -7.57 -9.90 -0.06
C ALA A 71 -7.11 -11.33 0.29
N GLN A 72 -6.04 -11.81 -0.34
CA GLN A 72 -5.45 -13.13 -0.04
C GLN A 72 -5.01 -13.23 1.42
N GLU A 73 -4.45 -12.16 1.97
CA GLU A 73 -3.99 -12.09 3.36
C GLU A 73 -5.12 -11.81 4.37
N GLY A 74 -6.36 -11.65 3.91
CA GLY A 74 -7.52 -11.39 4.77
C GLY A 74 -7.59 -9.96 5.30
N VAL A 75 -6.91 -9.01 4.66
CA VAL A 75 -6.95 -7.59 5.00
C VAL A 75 -7.98 -6.88 4.13
N HIS A 76 -8.92 -6.19 4.76
CA HIS A 76 -9.92 -5.40 4.04
C HIS A 76 -9.29 -4.17 3.37
N VAL A 77 -9.73 -3.88 2.14
CA VAL A 77 -9.29 -2.69 1.40
C VAL A 77 -10.48 -1.82 1.04
N MET A 78 -10.43 -0.57 1.44
CA MET A 78 -11.32 0.50 0.98
C MET A 78 -10.63 1.22 -0.17
N TYR A 79 -11.00 0.89 -1.39
CA TYR A 79 -10.37 1.42 -2.60
C TYR A 79 -11.14 2.61 -3.16
N HIS A 80 -10.45 3.74 -3.33
CA HIS A 80 -11.01 4.87 -4.08
C HIS A 80 -10.91 4.60 -5.58
N LYS A 81 -12.07 4.40 -6.22
CA LYS A 81 -12.14 4.20 -7.67
C LYS A 81 -11.84 5.51 -8.40
N GLY A 82 -10.77 5.51 -9.18
CA GLY A 82 -10.27 6.68 -9.90
C GLY A 82 -9.09 7.35 -9.20
N ILE A 83 -8.79 8.58 -9.60
CA ILE A 83 -7.63 9.32 -9.12
C ILE A 83 -7.88 9.85 -7.71
N ALA A 84 -6.97 9.52 -6.79
CA ALA A 84 -6.98 10.02 -5.43
C ALA A 84 -5.73 10.86 -5.14
N THR A 85 -5.90 11.91 -4.38
CA THR A 85 -4.78 12.67 -3.83
C THR A 85 -4.29 12.04 -2.52
N THR A 86 -3.03 12.29 -2.15
CA THR A 86 -2.51 11.82 -0.85
C THR A 86 -3.37 12.30 0.33
N PRO A 87 -3.86 13.56 0.41
CA PRO A 87 -4.77 13.99 1.46
C PRO A 87 -6.09 13.22 1.51
N MET A 88 -6.66 12.82 0.38
CA MET A 88 -7.90 12.02 0.35
C MET A 88 -7.69 10.66 1.03
N VAL A 89 -6.59 9.99 0.72
CA VAL A 89 -6.26 8.70 1.37
C VAL A 89 -5.96 8.90 2.85
N SER A 90 -5.22 9.94 3.21
CA SER A 90 -4.93 10.29 4.60
C SER A 90 -6.20 10.52 5.41
N LEU A 91 -7.13 11.33 4.90
CA LEU A 91 -8.41 11.62 5.55
C LEU A 91 -9.27 10.36 5.65
N GLY A 92 -9.40 9.60 4.56
CA GLY A 92 -10.15 8.34 4.57
C GLY A 92 -9.58 7.33 5.57
N THR A 93 -8.25 7.23 5.69
CA THR A 93 -7.61 6.35 6.68
C THR A 93 -8.05 6.69 8.10
N HIS A 94 -8.03 7.97 8.45
CA HIS A 94 -8.47 8.46 9.75
C HIS A 94 -9.99 8.26 9.96
N ASP A 95 -10.81 8.75 9.04
CA ASP A 95 -12.27 8.81 9.20
C ASP A 95 -12.94 7.43 9.20
N PHE A 96 -12.43 6.50 8.38
CA PHE A 96 -12.91 5.12 8.36
C PHE A 96 -12.31 4.24 9.46
N LYS A 97 -11.41 4.82 10.28
CA LYS A 97 -10.68 4.10 11.36
C LYS A 97 -9.91 2.89 10.81
N CYS A 98 -9.34 3.02 9.63
CA CYS A 98 -8.45 2.02 9.07
C CYS A 98 -7.08 2.11 9.73
N PHE A 99 -6.43 0.96 9.92
CA PHE A 99 -5.11 0.93 10.54
C PHE A 99 -4.05 1.61 9.67
N ALA A 100 -4.16 1.50 8.35
CA ALA A 100 -3.20 2.08 7.42
C ALA A 100 -3.86 2.64 6.16
N GLY A 101 -3.14 3.52 5.48
CA GLY A 101 -3.43 3.97 4.12
C GLY A 101 -2.28 3.66 3.17
N VAL A 102 -2.60 3.38 1.92
CA VAL A 102 -1.65 3.15 0.85
C VAL A 102 -1.95 4.10 -0.30
N VAL A 103 -0.93 4.82 -0.76
CA VAL A 103 -1.05 5.69 -1.94
C VAL A 103 -0.03 5.26 -2.99
N ILE A 104 -0.51 4.86 -4.15
CA ILE A 104 0.35 4.60 -5.31
C ILE A 104 0.65 5.94 -5.99
N THR A 105 1.84 6.48 -5.71
CA THR A 105 2.28 7.81 -6.17
C THR A 105 3.78 7.98 -5.99
N ALA A 106 4.42 8.70 -6.89
CA ALA A 106 5.80 9.15 -6.71
C ALA A 106 5.90 10.67 -6.44
N SER A 107 4.80 11.33 -6.05
CA SER A 107 4.78 12.75 -5.68
C SER A 107 5.31 13.66 -6.80
N HIS A 108 6.47 14.28 -6.59
CA HIS A 108 7.13 15.21 -7.53
C HIS A 108 8.22 14.57 -8.40
N ASN A 109 8.44 13.26 -8.30
CA ASN A 109 9.40 12.56 -9.17
C ASN A 109 8.96 12.64 -10.65
N PRO A 110 9.90 12.51 -11.61
CA PRO A 110 9.59 12.46 -13.03
C PRO A 110 8.53 11.40 -13.38
N PRO A 111 7.86 11.53 -14.53
CA PRO A 111 6.77 10.61 -14.94
C PRO A 111 7.17 9.12 -15.04
N ALA A 112 8.46 8.85 -15.27
CA ALA A 112 8.98 7.48 -15.30
C ALA A 112 8.95 6.76 -13.95
N TYR A 113 8.73 7.48 -12.84
CA TYR A 113 8.67 6.91 -11.50
C TYR A 113 7.23 6.64 -11.05
N SER A 114 7.07 5.59 -10.26
CA SER A 114 5.93 5.42 -9.37
C SER A 114 6.42 5.09 -7.96
N GLY A 115 5.51 4.99 -6.99
CA GLY A 115 5.88 4.74 -5.62
C GLY A 115 4.71 4.15 -4.81
N TYR A 116 5.08 3.62 -3.65
CA TYR A 116 4.19 3.03 -2.67
C TYR A 116 4.38 3.78 -1.35
N LYS A 117 3.44 4.65 -1.01
CA LYS A 117 3.46 5.42 0.25
C LYS A 117 2.57 4.77 1.28
N LEU A 118 3.05 4.75 2.52
CA LEU A 118 2.29 4.32 3.68
C LEU A 118 1.79 5.52 4.48
N LYS A 119 0.56 5.40 5.00
CA LYS A 119 -0.05 6.30 5.97
C LYS A 119 -0.44 5.52 7.21
N SER A 120 -0.20 6.10 8.37
CA SER A 120 -0.66 5.56 9.64
C SER A 120 -2.14 5.88 9.87
N PHE A 121 -2.75 5.22 10.84
CA PHE A 121 -4.16 5.36 11.22
C PHE A 121 -4.59 6.80 11.51
N TYR A 122 -3.67 7.67 11.95
CA TYR A 122 -3.94 9.08 12.16
C TYR A 122 -3.88 9.94 10.87
N GLY A 123 -3.74 9.32 9.70
CA GLY A 123 -3.66 9.99 8.39
C GLY A 123 -2.31 10.60 8.04
N GLY A 124 -1.37 10.64 8.97
CA GLY A 124 -0.01 11.15 8.75
C GLY A 124 0.93 10.12 8.13
N PRO A 125 2.20 10.49 7.89
CA PRO A 125 3.23 9.56 7.42
C PRO A 125 3.46 8.46 8.45
N THR A 126 3.77 7.26 7.98
CA THR A 126 4.11 6.12 8.83
C THR A 126 5.43 6.38 9.57
N LYS A 127 5.48 6.02 10.84
CA LYS A 127 6.68 6.21 11.68
C LYS A 127 7.84 5.34 11.19
N PRO A 128 9.09 5.76 11.39
CA PRO A 128 10.27 4.99 10.96
C PRO A 128 10.30 3.55 11.49
N ASP A 129 9.91 3.32 12.73
CA ASP A 129 9.88 1.99 13.34
C ASP A 129 8.86 1.08 12.65
N ASP A 130 7.67 1.60 12.32
CA ASP A 130 6.65 0.86 11.57
C ASP A 130 7.10 0.58 10.14
N VAL A 131 7.78 1.54 9.51
CA VAL A 131 8.38 1.33 8.18
C VAL A 131 9.42 0.21 8.23
N ALA A 132 10.27 0.18 9.25
CA ALA A 132 11.26 -0.88 9.44
C ALA A 132 10.60 -2.25 9.64
N LEU A 133 9.47 -2.30 10.37
CA LEU A 133 8.67 -3.53 10.48
C LEU A 133 8.14 -3.99 9.13
N VAL A 134 7.57 -3.09 8.33
CA VAL A 134 7.12 -3.43 6.97
C VAL A 134 8.29 -3.93 6.12
N GLU A 135 9.43 -3.24 6.13
CA GLU A 135 10.62 -3.68 5.37
C GLU A 135 11.09 -5.09 5.77
N SER A 136 11.03 -5.41 7.06
CA SER A 136 11.45 -6.72 7.57
C SER A 136 10.59 -7.88 7.08
N HIS A 137 9.34 -7.60 6.70
CA HIS A 137 8.40 -8.59 6.18
C HIS A 137 8.45 -8.72 4.64
N ILE A 138 9.24 -7.89 3.93
CA ILE A 138 9.31 -7.99 2.45
C ILE A 138 10.01 -9.29 2.05
N PRO A 139 9.30 -10.22 1.41
CA PRO A 139 9.89 -11.51 1.06
C PRO A 139 10.87 -11.40 -0.11
N ASP A 140 11.87 -12.28 -0.16
CA ASP A 140 12.84 -12.38 -1.26
C ASP A 140 12.36 -13.29 -2.41
N HIS A 141 11.04 -13.45 -2.56
CA HIS A 141 10.41 -14.22 -3.62
C HIS A 141 9.14 -13.50 -4.09
N THR A 142 8.66 -13.84 -5.28
CA THR A 142 7.40 -13.30 -5.83
C THR A 142 6.20 -13.82 -5.06
N ILE A 143 5.20 -12.95 -4.89
CA ILE A 143 3.92 -13.32 -4.27
C ILE A 143 2.93 -13.65 -5.39
N ASN A 144 2.49 -14.89 -5.39
CA ASN A 144 1.44 -15.34 -6.30
C ASN A 144 0.08 -15.05 -5.66
N ALA A 145 -0.56 -13.98 -6.10
CA ALA A 145 -1.91 -13.63 -5.68
C ALA A 145 -2.87 -13.88 -6.86
N PRO A 146 -3.84 -14.80 -6.71
CA PRO A 146 -4.78 -15.10 -7.77
C PRO A 146 -5.68 -13.90 -8.06
N ASN A 147 -6.28 -13.90 -9.27
CA ASN A 147 -7.20 -12.86 -9.72
C ASN A 147 -8.57 -13.04 -9.01
N VAL A 148 -8.63 -12.78 -7.73
CA VAL A 148 -9.87 -12.86 -6.95
C VAL A 148 -10.56 -11.49 -7.01
N LEU A 149 -11.44 -11.33 -7.97
CA LEU A 149 -12.27 -10.12 -8.15
C LEU A 149 -13.57 -10.19 -7.33
N SER A 150 -13.52 -10.61 -6.08
CA SER A 150 -14.64 -10.40 -5.16
C SER A 150 -14.33 -9.23 -4.21
N LEU A 151 -13.99 -8.10 -4.78
CA LEU A 151 -13.74 -6.88 -4.02
C LEU A 151 -15.05 -6.13 -3.85
N ILE A 152 -15.41 -5.87 -2.61
CA ILE A 152 -16.49 -4.94 -2.29
C ILE A 152 -16.00 -3.55 -2.71
N HIS A 153 -16.62 -3.02 -3.74
CA HIS A 153 -16.43 -1.63 -4.16
C HIS A 153 -17.30 -0.74 -3.27
N ILE A 154 -16.70 0.25 -2.69
CA ILE A 154 -17.40 1.37 -2.04
C ILE A 154 -17.42 2.55 -3.00
#